data_70ab91def3fc6f7fb703895f4d1aaae8
#
_entry.id   70ab91def3fc6f7fb703895f4d1aaae8
#
_cell.length_a   1.000
_cell.length_b   1.000
_cell.length_c   1.000
_cell.angle_alpha   90.00
_cell.angle_beta   90.00
_cell.angle_gamma   90.00
#
_symmetry.space_group_name_H-M   'P 1'
#
loop_
_entity.id
_entity.type
_entity.pdbx_description
1 polymer ?
#
loop_
_entity_poly.entity_id
_entity_poly.type
_entity_poly.pdbx_seq_one_letter_code
_entity_poly.pdbx_strand_id
1 'polypeptide(L)'
;MGESSSPDSLPRKNILITGLPGVGKTTLIMKLVTRLKALEPMGFYTAEIRERGERVGFELVGLDGRKAVLSHVNIRGVHRVGRYGVDVQGFDAFLKTIPFQAGETGLAVIDEIGKMECCSSHFRRLIINLLESDKPLLATVAMKGGGLIAEVKLREDVVIHELTPEKREMLLEVLTGILS
;
A
#
# COMPACT_ATOMS: atom_id res chain seq x y z
N MET A 1 -17.18 -37.52 -24.38
CA MET A 1 -16.58 -37.27 -23.05
C MET A 1 -15.81 -35.98 -23.18
N GLY A 2 -16.44 -34.88 -22.77
CA GLY A 2 -15.83 -33.56 -22.82
C GLY A 2 -15.28 -33.23 -21.45
N GLU A 3 -13.97 -33.11 -21.35
CA GLU A 3 -13.33 -32.54 -20.17
C GLU A 3 -13.69 -31.06 -20.09
N SER A 4 -14.48 -30.70 -19.09
CA SER A 4 -14.71 -29.31 -18.72
C SER A 4 -13.44 -28.81 -18.06
N SER A 5 -12.60 -28.11 -18.83
CA SER A 5 -11.55 -27.26 -18.31
C SER A 5 -12.21 -26.17 -17.44
N SER A 6 -11.91 -26.22 -16.15
CA SER A 6 -12.24 -25.17 -15.19
C SER A 6 -11.74 -23.82 -15.71
N PRO A 7 -12.50 -22.73 -15.52
CA PRO A 7 -12.04 -21.41 -15.93
C PRO A 7 -10.73 -21.10 -15.23
N ASP A 8 -9.73 -20.80 -16.02
CA ASP A 8 -8.39 -20.35 -15.66
C ASP A 8 -8.50 -19.31 -14.55
N SER A 9 -8.02 -19.64 -13.37
CA SER A 9 -7.92 -18.67 -12.30
C SER A 9 -6.88 -17.64 -12.75
N LEU A 10 -7.34 -16.43 -13.07
CA LEU A 10 -6.47 -15.31 -13.37
C LEU A 10 -5.37 -15.25 -12.31
N PRO A 11 -4.11 -15.04 -12.70
CA PRO A 11 -3.03 -14.96 -11.73
C PRO A 11 -3.37 -13.90 -10.68
N ARG A 12 -3.29 -14.27 -9.40
CA ARG A 12 -3.58 -13.37 -8.28
C ARG A 12 -2.57 -12.22 -8.29
N LYS A 13 -2.98 -11.10 -8.84
CA LYS A 13 -2.14 -9.91 -9.08
C LYS A 13 -2.13 -8.94 -7.90
N ASN A 14 -3.00 -9.13 -6.91
CA ASN A 14 -3.10 -8.28 -5.75
C ASN A 14 -2.30 -8.88 -4.59
N ILE A 15 -1.18 -8.26 -4.26
CA ILE A 15 -0.26 -8.71 -3.22
C ILE A 15 -0.28 -7.75 -2.04
N LEU A 16 -0.61 -8.26 -0.87
CA LEU A 16 -0.53 -7.52 0.39
C LEU A 16 0.59 -8.08 1.27
N ILE A 17 1.38 -7.19 1.85
CA ILE A 17 2.42 -7.53 2.82
C ILE A 17 1.97 -7.04 4.18
N THR A 18 1.92 -7.93 5.16
CA THR A 18 1.66 -7.59 6.56
C THR A 18 2.86 -7.91 7.43
N GLY A 19 2.86 -7.48 8.67
CA GLY A 19 3.93 -7.76 9.62
C GLY A 19 4.03 -6.68 10.71
N LEU A 20 4.82 -6.95 11.74
CA LEU A 20 4.99 -6.06 12.87
C LEU A 20 5.48 -4.65 12.45
N PRO A 21 5.13 -3.60 13.20
CA PRO A 21 5.74 -2.29 13.02
C PRO A 21 7.28 -2.38 13.07
N GLY A 22 7.96 -1.69 12.15
CA GLY A 22 9.43 -1.68 12.09
C GLY A 22 10.09 -2.94 11.51
N VAL A 23 9.32 -3.96 11.10
CA VAL A 23 9.89 -5.20 10.52
C VAL A 23 10.54 -4.99 9.13
N GLY A 24 10.37 -3.82 8.51
CA GLY A 24 10.98 -3.47 7.23
C GLY A 24 10.04 -3.63 6.02
N LYS A 25 8.72 -3.50 6.21
CA LYS A 25 7.73 -3.55 5.11
C LYS A 25 8.03 -2.51 4.03
N THR A 26 8.17 -1.25 4.40
CA THR A 26 8.54 -0.16 3.47
C THR A 26 9.85 -0.43 2.76
N THR A 27 10.86 -0.93 3.47
CA THR A 27 12.15 -1.30 2.85
C THR A 27 11.98 -2.39 1.79
N LEU A 28 11.15 -3.41 2.06
CA LEU A 28 10.86 -4.47 1.09
C LEU A 28 10.13 -3.90 -0.13
N ILE A 29 9.11 -3.07 0.08
CA ILE A 29 8.38 -2.37 -1.00
C ILE A 29 9.36 -1.59 -1.89
N MET A 30 10.27 -0.79 -1.32
CA MET A 30 11.20 0.03 -2.11
C MET A 30 12.21 -0.82 -2.89
N LYS A 31 12.68 -1.95 -2.34
CA LYS A 31 13.50 -2.92 -3.08
C LYS A 31 12.73 -3.52 -4.26
N LEU A 32 11.46 -3.90 -4.06
CA LEU A 32 10.60 -4.42 -5.12
C LEU A 32 10.35 -3.37 -6.21
N VAL A 33 10.02 -2.13 -5.85
CA VAL A 33 9.87 -1.00 -6.78
C VAL A 33 11.13 -0.83 -7.65
N THR A 34 12.31 -0.95 -7.04
CA THR A 34 13.57 -0.85 -7.77
C THR A 34 13.77 -1.99 -8.76
N ARG A 35 13.43 -3.23 -8.38
CA ARG A 35 13.57 -4.41 -9.25
C ARG A 35 12.53 -4.44 -10.37
N LEU A 36 11.34 -3.95 -10.10
CA LEU A 36 10.18 -3.97 -11.00
C LEU A 36 10.01 -2.67 -11.80
N LYS A 37 11.08 -1.92 -12.02
CA LYS A 37 11.05 -0.66 -12.79
C LYS A 37 10.39 -0.77 -14.16
N ALA A 38 10.55 -1.92 -14.82
CA ALA A 38 9.95 -2.18 -16.13
C ALA A 38 8.42 -2.18 -16.11
N LEU A 39 7.80 -2.37 -14.94
CA LEU A 39 6.36 -2.26 -14.74
C LEU A 39 5.87 -0.83 -14.49
N GLU A 40 6.76 0.15 -14.56
CA GLU A 40 6.41 1.57 -14.30
C GLU A 40 5.63 1.74 -12.99
N PRO A 41 6.21 1.38 -11.83
CA PRO A 41 5.51 1.43 -10.56
C PRO A 41 5.10 2.86 -10.22
N MET A 42 3.84 3.04 -9.82
CA MET A 42 3.27 4.31 -9.40
C MET A 42 2.59 4.17 -8.05
N GLY A 43 2.68 5.19 -7.24
CA GLY A 43 2.10 5.14 -5.90
C GLY A 43 2.91 5.93 -4.88
N PHE A 44 2.82 5.52 -3.64
CA PHE A 44 3.49 6.20 -2.54
C PHE A 44 3.83 5.26 -1.38
N TYR A 45 4.71 5.75 -0.54
CA TYR A 45 5.00 5.19 0.78
C TYR A 45 4.93 6.25 1.86
N THR A 46 4.84 5.85 3.12
CA THR A 46 4.87 6.74 4.27
C THR A 46 6.23 6.71 4.94
N ALA A 47 6.69 7.89 5.37
CA ALA A 47 7.90 8.06 6.13
C ALA A 47 7.62 8.78 7.46
N GLU A 48 8.42 8.48 8.49
CA GLU A 48 8.27 9.14 9.79
C GLU A 48 8.83 10.58 9.73
N ILE A 49 8.05 11.53 10.25
CA ILE A 49 8.55 12.88 10.54
C ILE A 49 9.10 12.84 11.97
N ARG A 50 10.38 13.18 12.12
CA ARG A 50 11.05 13.20 13.42
C ARG A 50 11.59 14.59 13.75
N GLU A 51 11.37 15.04 14.98
CA GLU A 51 11.93 16.24 15.54
C GLU A 51 12.68 15.89 16.85
N ARG A 52 13.94 16.29 16.95
CA ARG A 52 14.79 16.00 18.11
C ARG A 52 14.79 14.53 18.54
N GLY A 53 14.73 13.62 17.56
CA GLY A 53 14.72 12.17 17.79
C GLY A 53 13.33 11.57 18.06
N GLU A 54 12.32 12.37 18.36
CA GLU A 54 10.94 11.92 18.57
C GLU A 54 10.15 11.91 17.26
N ARG A 55 9.31 10.89 17.09
CA ARG A 55 8.38 10.84 15.97
C ARG A 55 7.20 11.76 16.23
N VAL A 56 7.03 12.79 15.39
CA VAL A 56 5.97 13.80 15.52
C VAL A 56 4.88 13.65 14.47
N GLY A 57 5.09 12.84 13.43
CA GLY A 57 4.12 12.65 12.36
C GLY A 57 4.57 11.65 11.30
N PHE A 58 3.82 11.65 10.21
CA PHE A 58 4.10 10.87 9.01
C PHE A 58 3.92 11.73 7.77
N GLU A 59 4.85 11.63 6.83
CA GLU A 59 4.75 12.21 5.49
C GLU A 59 4.43 11.14 4.45
N LEU A 60 3.73 11.54 3.41
CA LEU A 60 3.52 10.80 2.18
C LEU A 60 4.67 11.12 1.24
N VAL A 61 5.26 10.12 0.64
CA VAL A 61 6.30 10.27 -0.36
C VAL A 61 5.88 9.51 -1.62
N GLY A 62 5.56 10.23 -2.69
CA GLY A 62 5.29 9.64 -3.99
C GLY A 62 6.53 8.99 -4.58
N LEU A 63 6.35 7.95 -5.38
CA LEU A 63 7.46 7.31 -6.10
C LEU A 63 8.12 8.27 -7.11
N ASP A 64 7.45 9.37 -7.45
CA ASP A 64 7.96 10.48 -8.26
C ASP A 64 8.67 11.58 -7.43
N GLY A 65 8.79 11.40 -6.12
CA GLY A 65 9.46 12.30 -5.20
C GLY A 65 8.59 13.41 -4.60
N ARG A 66 7.31 13.55 -5.00
CA ARG A 66 6.37 14.50 -4.37
C ARG A 66 6.12 14.14 -2.92
N LYS A 67 5.91 15.14 -2.08
CA LYS A 67 5.69 14.93 -0.64
C LYS A 67 4.48 15.71 -0.14
N ALA A 68 3.81 15.15 0.88
CA ALA A 68 2.76 15.81 1.63
C ALA A 68 2.75 15.30 3.08
N VAL A 69 2.22 16.05 4.01
CA VAL A 69 2.02 15.57 5.38
C VAL A 69 0.75 14.72 5.42
N LEU A 70 0.85 13.49 5.94
CA LEU A 70 -0.30 12.63 6.22
C LEU A 70 -0.87 12.94 7.61
N SER A 71 0.01 13.02 8.60
CA SER A 71 -0.42 13.22 9.99
C SER A 71 0.68 13.87 10.82
N HIS A 72 0.27 14.61 11.85
CA HIS A 72 1.21 15.29 12.76
C HIS A 72 0.56 15.51 14.14
N VAL A 73 1.38 15.57 15.20
CA VAL A 73 0.90 15.83 16.58
C VAL A 73 0.23 17.20 16.70
N ASN A 74 0.61 18.17 15.87
CA ASN A 74 0.08 19.53 15.87
C ASN A 74 -1.18 19.69 15.01
N ILE A 75 -1.54 18.72 14.19
CA ILE A 75 -2.78 18.78 13.41
C ILE A 75 -3.97 18.57 14.35
N ARG A 76 -4.86 19.57 14.37
CA ARG A 76 -6.11 19.53 15.12
C ARG A 76 -7.26 19.29 14.16
N GLY A 77 -8.12 18.32 14.48
CA GLY A 77 -9.26 17.97 13.63
C GLY A 77 -9.99 16.74 14.18
N VAL A 78 -11.04 16.35 13.46
CA VAL A 78 -11.91 15.22 13.83
C VAL A 78 -11.25 13.86 13.59
N HIS A 79 -10.32 13.79 12.63
CA HIS A 79 -9.62 12.55 12.30
C HIS A 79 -8.34 12.44 13.12
N ARG A 80 -8.28 11.45 13.98
CA ARG A 80 -7.12 11.18 14.83
C ARG A 80 -6.83 9.69 14.94
N VAL A 81 -5.53 9.37 14.94
CA VAL A 81 -5.03 8.01 15.23
C VAL A 81 -3.94 8.13 16.29
N GLY A 82 -4.24 7.63 17.48
CA GLY A 82 -3.41 7.86 18.66
C GLY A 82 -3.25 9.36 18.95
N ARG A 83 -1.99 9.82 19.04
CA ARG A 83 -1.68 11.24 19.30
C ARG A 83 -1.64 12.13 18.05
N TYR A 84 -1.74 11.53 16.86
CA TYR A 84 -1.61 12.25 15.58
C TYR A 84 -2.97 12.68 15.05
N GLY A 85 -3.11 13.94 14.63
CA GLY A 85 -4.18 14.39 13.77
C GLY A 85 -3.84 14.03 12.32
N VAL A 86 -4.86 13.64 11.54
CA VAL A 86 -4.71 13.24 10.14
C VAL A 86 -5.22 14.34 9.21
N ASP A 87 -4.39 14.76 8.26
CA ASP A 87 -4.77 15.70 7.21
C ASP A 87 -5.42 14.97 6.04
N VAL A 88 -6.72 14.67 6.19
CA VAL A 88 -7.49 13.95 5.17
C VAL A 88 -7.59 14.76 3.86
N GLN A 89 -7.72 16.08 3.94
CA GLN A 89 -7.84 16.93 2.74
C GLN A 89 -6.53 17.00 1.96
N GLY A 90 -5.41 17.18 2.67
CA GLY A 90 -4.07 17.14 2.05
C GLY A 90 -3.78 15.77 1.46
N PHE A 91 -4.17 14.70 2.14
CA PHE A 91 -4.02 13.34 1.62
C PHE A 91 -4.85 13.12 0.34
N ASP A 92 -6.12 13.52 0.34
CA ASP A 92 -6.98 13.40 -0.86
C ASP A 92 -6.42 14.21 -2.04
N ALA A 93 -5.89 15.41 -1.78
CA ALA A 93 -5.23 16.23 -2.80
C ALA A 93 -3.96 15.53 -3.34
N PHE A 94 -3.13 14.97 -2.47
CA PHE A 94 -1.95 14.21 -2.84
C PHE A 94 -2.29 12.99 -3.72
N LEU A 95 -3.28 12.19 -3.33
CA LEU A 95 -3.71 11.01 -4.11
C LEU A 95 -4.13 11.37 -5.54
N LYS A 96 -4.78 12.52 -5.74
CA LYS A 96 -5.19 12.99 -7.08
C LYS A 96 -4.01 13.35 -7.99
N THR A 97 -2.83 13.55 -7.44
CA THR A 97 -1.63 13.83 -8.25
C THR A 97 -0.99 12.56 -8.80
N ILE A 98 -1.35 11.38 -8.29
CA ILE A 98 -0.80 10.09 -8.71
C ILE A 98 -1.68 9.51 -9.81
N PRO A 99 -1.14 9.22 -11.00
CA PRO A 99 -1.93 8.77 -12.15
C PRO A 99 -2.25 7.28 -12.10
N PHE A 100 -2.90 6.79 -11.04
CA PHE A 100 -3.23 5.37 -10.88
C PHE A 100 -4.04 4.78 -12.03
N GLN A 101 -4.78 5.59 -12.75
CA GLN A 101 -5.63 5.16 -13.87
C GLN A 101 -4.98 5.38 -15.24
N ALA A 102 -3.83 6.03 -15.31
CA ALA A 102 -3.16 6.31 -16.57
C ALA A 102 -2.44 5.06 -17.12
N GLY A 103 -2.58 4.85 -18.42
CA GLY A 103 -1.90 3.76 -19.13
C GLY A 103 -2.50 2.37 -18.93
N GLU A 104 -2.16 1.46 -19.83
CA GLU A 104 -2.60 0.06 -19.79
C GLU A 104 -1.69 -0.81 -18.92
N THR A 105 -0.47 -0.36 -18.70
CA THR A 105 0.56 -1.04 -17.87
C THR A 105 0.84 -0.23 -16.61
N GLY A 106 1.39 -0.88 -15.65
CA GLY A 106 1.83 -0.25 -14.42
C GLY A 106 1.58 -1.12 -13.19
N LEU A 107 2.37 -0.90 -12.18
CA LEU A 107 2.23 -1.51 -10.87
C LEU A 107 1.77 -0.44 -9.88
N ALA A 108 0.58 -0.62 -9.29
CA ALA A 108 0.15 0.25 -8.20
C ALA A 108 0.85 -0.14 -6.90
N VAL A 109 1.42 0.85 -6.21
CA VAL A 109 2.18 0.65 -4.96
C VAL A 109 1.60 1.51 -3.85
N ILE A 110 1.19 0.88 -2.75
CA ILE A 110 0.59 1.55 -1.58
C ILE A 110 1.29 1.07 -0.31
N ASP A 111 1.96 1.95 0.38
CA ASP A 111 2.50 1.67 1.71
C ASP A 111 2.11 2.80 2.68
N GLU A 112 1.03 2.58 3.47
CA GLU A 112 0.35 1.36 3.93
C GLU A 112 -1.19 1.51 3.77
N ILE A 113 -1.94 0.39 3.72
CA ILE A 113 -3.39 0.36 3.98
C ILE A 113 -3.56 0.27 5.50
N GLY A 114 -3.54 1.44 6.15
CA GLY A 114 -3.51 1.58 7.59
C GLY A 114 -4.67 2.44 8.14
N LYS A 115 -4.66 2.65 9.45
CA LYS A 115 -5.73 3.39 10.13
C LYS A 115 -5.78 4.86 9.74
N MET A 116 -4.63 5.49 9.48
CA MET A 116 -4.55 6.91 9.11
C MET A 116 -5.09 7.12 7.70
N GLU A 117 -4.64 6.31 6.77
CA GLU A 117 -5.05 6.35 5.37
C GLU A 117 -6.54 6.05 5.23
N CYS A 118 -7.06 5.10 6.01
CA CYS A 118 -8.48 4.75 6.05
C CYS A 118 -9.39 5.84 6.64
N CYS A 119 -8.87 6.93 7.21
CA CYS A 119 -9.67 8.11 7.52
C CYS A 119 -10.23 8.77 6.25
N SER A 120 -9.53 8.66 5.11
CA SER A 120 -10.00 9.16 3.82
C SER A 120 -11.00 8.21 3.16
N SER A 121 -12.19 8.72 2.85
CA SER A 121 -13.17 7.98 2.05
C SER A 121 -12.73 7.85 0.58
N HIS A 122 -11.97 8.83 0.07
CA HIS A 122 -11.38 8.79 -1.26
C HIS A 122 -10.35 7.66 -1.37
N PHE A 123 -9.45 7.55 -0.38
CA PHE A 123 -8.49 6.46 -0.32
C PHE A 123 -9.18 5.09 -0.27
N ARG A 124 -10.20 4.92 0.57
CA ARG A 124 -10.92 3.64 0.64
C ARG A 124 -11.51 3.23 -0.71
N ARG A 125 -12.13 4.17 -1.44
CA ARG A 125 -12.62 3.90 -2.80
C ARG A 125 -11.49 3.60 -3.79
N LEU A 126 -10.38 4.34 -3.71
CA LEU A 126 -9.21 4.10 -4.55
C LEU A 126 -8.69 2.66 -4.38
N ILE A 127 -8.54 2.18 -3.15
CA ILE A 127 -8.08 0.80 -2.90
C ILE A 127 -9.01 -0.23 -3.52
N ILE A 128 -10.33 -0.09 -3.34
CA ILE A 128 -11.29 -1.01 -3.96
C ILE A 128 -11.18 -0.98 -5.48
N ASN A 129 -11.12 0.20 -6.09
CA ASN A 129 -10.98 0.34 -7.54
C ASN A 129 -9.67 -0.29 -8.06
N LEU A 130 -8.56 -0.15 -7.33
CA LEU A 130 -7.28 -0.78 -7.70
C LEU A 130 -7.37 -2.30 -7.61
N LEU A 131 -7.98 -2.84 -6.57
CA LEU A 131 -8.17 -4.28 -6.40
C LEU A 131 -9.04 -4.90 -7.51
N GLU A 132 -10.04 -4.16 -7.99
CA GLU A 132 -10.95 -4.56 -9.06
C GLU A 132 -10.39 -4.30 -10.48
N SER A 133 -9.37 -3.47 -10.59
CA SER A 133 -8.76 -3.11 -11.89
C SER A 133 -7.90 -4.26 -12.44
N ASP A 134 -7.46 -4.14 -13.70
CA ASP A 134 -6.53 -5.09 -14.31
C ASP A 134 -5.06 -4.87 -13.91
N LYS A 135 -4.75 -3.79 -13.21
CA LYS A 135 -3.40 -3.48 -12.75
C LYS A 135 -3.04 -4.30 -11.51
N PRO A 136 -1.83 -4.86 -11.45
CA PRO A 136 -1.34 -5.47 -10.23
C PRO A 136 -1.21 -4.43 -9.12
N LEU A 137 -1.61 -4.82 -7.91
CA LEU A 137 -1.45 -4.02 -6.69
C LEU A 137 -0.42 -4.68 -5.77
N LEU A 138 0.58 -3.91 -5.39
CA LEU A 138 1.52 -4.25 -4.34
C LEU A 138 1.30 -3.28 -3.17
N ALA A 139 0.84 -3.78 -2.04
CA ALA A 139 0.58 -2.91 -0.90
C ALA A 139 1.06 -3.53 0.42
N THR A 140 1.29 -2.68 1.41
CA THR A 140 1.35 -3.14 2.80
C THR A 140 0.00 -2.93 3.47
N VAL A 141 -0.33 -3.76 4.44
CA VAL A 141 -1.58 -3.68 5.21
C VAL A 141 -1.31 -3.83 6.70
N ALA A 142 -1.95 -3.02 7.50
CA ALA A 142 -1.84 -3.09 8.96
C ALA A 142 -2.25 -4.47 9.48
N MET A 143 -1.53 -5.01 10.47
CA MET A 143 -1.83 -6.33 11.05
C MET A 143 -3.22 -6.37 11.67
N LYS A 144 -3.64 -5.28 12.32
CA LYS A 144 -4.91 -5.17 13.04
C LYS A 144 -5.68 -3.93 12.58
N GLY A 145 -6.98 -4.09 12.41
CA GLY A 145 -7.91 -3.02 12.06
C GLY A 145 -9.21 -3.59 11.53
N GLY A 146 -10.28 -2.80 11.63
CA GLY A 146 -11.59 -3.12 11.05
C GLY A 146 -11.79 -2.39 9.71
N GLY A 147 -13.02 -2.46 9.19
CA GLY A 147 -13.40 -1.83 7.92
C GLY A 147 -12.52 -2.32 6.78
N LEU A 148 -12.04 -1.40 5.93
CA LEU A 148 -11.23 -1.74 4.76
C LEU A 148 -10.04 -2.64 5.08
N ILE A 149 -9.35 -2.43 6.22
CA ILE A 149 -8.18 -3.25 6.61
C ILE A 149 -8.56 -4.74 6.76
N ALA A 150 -9.72 -5.02 7.34
CA ALA A 150 -10.21 -6.39 7.46
C ALA A 150 -10.77 -6.91 6.13
N GLU A 151 -11.49 -6.07 5.40
CA GLU A 151 -12.14 -6.39 4.13
C GLU A 151 -11.14 -6.84 3.07
N VAL A 152 -10.07 -6.08 2.84
CA VAL A 152 -9.06 -6.43 1.82
C VAL A 152 -8.36 -7.76 2.12
N LYS A 153 -8.27 -8.15 3.38
CA LYS A 153 -7.64 -9.41 3.79
C LYS A 153 -8.52 -10.64 3.56
N LEU A 154 -9.82 -10.45 3.41
CA LEU A 154 -10.78 -11.54 3.19
C LEU A 154 -11.06 -11.78 1.71
N ARG A 155 -10.50 -10.97 0.81
CA ARG A 155 -10.72 -11.10 -0.64
C ARG A 155 -10.01 -12.33 -1.20
N GLU A 156 -10.69 -13.06 -2.07
CA GLU A 156 -10.15 -14.26 -2.73
C GLU A 156 -9.10 -13.93 -3.82
N ASP A 157 -9.17 -12.71 -4.38
CA ASP A 157 -8.26 -12.20 -5.41
C ASP A 157 -6.98 -11.56 -4.83
N VAL A 158 -6.75 -11.68 -3.53
CA VAL A 158 -5.61 -11.13 -2.80
C VAL A 158 -4.74 -12.26 -2.24
N VAL A 159 -3.42 -12.11 -2.36
CA VAL A 159 -2.44 -12.95 -1.67
C VAL A 159 -1.77 -12.13 -0.57
N ILE A 160 -1.78 -12.66 0.64
CA ILE A 160 -1.17 -11.99 1.80
C ILE A 160 0.11 -12.72 2.20
N HIS A 161 1.19 -11.95 2.32
CA HIS A 161 2.47 -12.43 2.84
C HIS A 161 2.80 -11.76 4.16
N GLU A 162 3.10 -12.57 5.18
CA GLU A 162 3.60 -12.04 6.44
C GLU A 162 5.12 -11.89 6.38
N LEU A 163 5.58 -10.66 6.54
CA LEU A 163 7.00 -10.33 6.61
C LEU A 163 7.52 -10.54 8.03
N THR A 164 8.55 -11.39 8.14
CA THR A 164 9.38 -11.51 9.33
C THR A 164 10.84 -11.23 8.97
N PRO A 165 11.73 -10.96 9.95
CA PRO A 165 13.15 -10.72 9.65
C PRO A 165 13.78 -11.84 8.82
N GLU A 166 13.44 -13.10 9.12
CA GLU A 166 14.00 -14.28 8.47
C GLU A 166 13.51 -14.46 7.01
N LYS A 167 12.31 -13.97 6.72
CA LYS A 167 11.68 -14.13 5.40
C LYS A 167 11.98 -13.01 4.39
N ARG A 168 12.70 -11.96 4.79
CA ARG A 168 12.89 -10.75 3.97
C ARG A 168 13.45 -11.05 2.57
N GLU A 169 14.59 -11.73 2.51
CA GLU A 169 15.26 -12.01 1.23
C GLU A 169 14.44 -13.00 0.39
N MET A 170 13.87 -14.03 1.02
CA MET A 170 13.00 -14.99 0.34
C MET A 170 11.78 -14.28 -0.28
N LEU A 171 11.10 -13.40 0.47
CA LEU A 171 9.94 -12.67 -0.05
C LEU A 171 10.33 -11.71 -1.17
N LEU A 172 11.49 -11.08 -1.10
CA LEU A 172 11.98 -10.22 -2.17
C LEU A 172 12.12 -11.00 -3.49
N GLU A 173 12.71 -12.21 -3.46
CA GLU A 173 12.88 -13.04 -4.65
C GLU A 173 11.52 -13.57 -5.17
N VAL A 174 10.70 -14.11 -4.27
CA VAL A 174 9.38 -14.68 -4.61
C VAL A 174 8.48 -13.61 -5.24
N LEU A 175 8.36 -12.44 -4.60
CA LEU A 175 7.47 -11.38 -5.09
C LEU A 175 8.00 -10.72 -6.37
N THR A 176 9.32 -10.65 -6.54
CA THR A 176 9.90 -10.23 -7.83
C THR A 176 9.47 -11.19 -8.93
N GLY A 177 9.57 -12.51 -8.72
CA GLY A 177 9.19 -13.51 -9.73
C GLY A 177 7.69 -13.57 -10.02
N ILE A 178 6.82 -13.28 -9.05
CA ILE A 178 5.36 -13.27 -9.26
C ILE A 178 4.91 -12.05 -10.07
N LEU A 179 5.57 -10.90 -9.88
CA LEU A 179 5.17 -9.63 -10.49
C LEU A 179 5.91 -9.30 -11.80
N SER A 180 6.97 -10.06 -12.15
CA SER A 180 7.79 -9.83 -13.36
C SER A 180 7.12 -10.26 -14.65
#